data_6df98ae32823c19cac877f0e6cec590d
#
_entry.id   6df98ae32823c19cac877f0e6cec590d
#
_cell.length_a   1.000
_cell.length_b   1.000
_cell.length_c   1.000
_cell.angle_alpha   90.00
_cell.angle_beta   90.00
_cell.angle_gamma   90.00
#
_symmetry.space_group_name_H-M   'P 1'
#
loop_
_entity.id
_entity.type
_entity.pdbx_description
1 polymer ?
#
loop_
_entity_poly.entity_id
_entity_poly.type
_entity_poly.pdbx_seq_one_letter_code
_entity_poly.pdbx_strand_id
1 'polypeptide(L)'
;MSCERRRKIVDLGHPVLSVRRQCEILKLQRSTYYYQPIGESAYNLVLMKRIDELFLELPFFGSRQMRNVLRDEGHLIGRNRVRRLMRKMGLMAVYQKPKTSQPHPQHKTYPYLLRGKAITRPNQVWCAD
;
A
#
# COMPACT_ATOMS: atom_id res chain seq x y z
N MET A 1 6.01 16.28 -23.02
CA MET A 1 6.70 15.08 -23.57
C MET A 1 7.15 14.21 -22.41
N SER A 2 6.85 12.89 -22.43
CA SER A 2 7.23 11.99 -21.33
C SER A 2 8.76 11.80 -21.23
N CYS A 3 9.26 11.42 -20.06
CA CYS A 3 10.68 11.19 -19.82
C CYS A 3 11.24 10.08 -20.73
N GLU A 4 10.47 9.03 -20.98
CA GLU A 4 10.85 7.94 -21.88
C GLU A 4 11.00 8.37 -23.32
N ARG A 5 10.11 9.23 -23.82
CA ARG A 5 10.24 9.80 -25.19
C ARG A 5 11.49 10.63 -25.33
N ARG A 6 11.83 11.45 -24.29
CA ARG A 6 13.06 12.24 -24.30
C ARG A 6 14.32 11.37 -24.32
N ARG A 7 14.31 10.24 -23.57
CA ARG A 7 15.43 9.28 -23.57
C ARG A 7 15.68 8.68 -24.96
N LYS A 8 14.61 8.35 -25.70
CA LYS A 8 14.68 7.76 -27.05
C LYS A 8 15.20 8.73 -28.12
N ILE A 9 15.12 10.04 -27.89
CA ILE A 9 15.59 11.08 -28.83
C ILE A 9 17.10 11.30 -28.69
N VAL A 10 17.70 10.97 -27.53
CA VAL A 10 19.14 11.14 -27.34
C VAL A 10 19.90 10.14 -28.19
N ASP A 11 20.70 10.66 -29.10
CA ASP A 11 21.57 9.89 -29.99
C ASP A 11 23.04 9.96 -29.53
N LEU A 12 23.61 8.80 -29.25
CA LEU A 12 25.02 8.66 -28.84
C LEU A 12 26.00 8.98 -29.98
N GLY A 13 25.57 8.78 -31.24
CA GLY A 13 26.39 8.98 -32.45
C GLY A 13 26.20 10.35 -33.10
N HIS A 14 25.50 11.28 -32.46
CA HIS A 14 25.20 12.57 -33.08
C HIS A 14 26.47 13.38 -33.39
N PRO A 15 26.72 13.81 -34.68
CA PRO A 15 27.98 14.33 -35.09
C PRO A 15 28.38 15.68 -34.46
N VAL A 16 27.39 16.47 -34.00
CA VAL A 16 27.64 17.85 -33.52
C VAL A 16 27.28 18.01 -32.05
N LEU A 17 26.34 17.28 -31.52
CA LEU A 17 25.80 17.46 -30.18
C LEU A 17 26.25 16.34 -29.23
N SER A 18 27.01 16.70 -28.21
CA SER A 18 27.33 15.75 -27.13
C SER A 18 26.04 15.31 -26.38
N VAL A 19 26.04 14.11 -25.80
CA VAL A 19 24.92 13.60 -24.97
C VAL A 19 24.53 14.60 -23.86
N ARG A 20 25.52 15.27 -23.29
CA ARG A 20 25.29 16.32 -22.29
C ARG A 20 24.41 17.43 -22.85
N ARG A 21 24.78 17.94 -24.01
CA ARG A 21 24.06 19.05 -24.65
C ARG A 21 22.68 18.65 -25.14
N GLN A 22 22.52 17.43 -25.64
CA GLN A 22 21.22 16.87 -25.99
C GLN A 22 20.31 16.76 -24.75
N CYS A 23 20.83 16.26 -23.62
CA CYS A 23 20.09 16.18 -22.38
C CYS A 23 19.64 17.56 -21.85
N GLU A 24 20.51 18.58 -21.95
CA GLU A 24 20.17 19.96 -21.59
C GLU A 24 19.02 20.51 -22.45
N ILE A 25 19.10 20.37 -23.77
CA ILE A 25 18.06 20.81 -24.72
C ILE A 25 16.73 20.11 -24.45
N LEU A 26 16.77 18.81 -24.18
CA LEU A 26 15.59 18.00 -23.89
C LEU A 26 15.07 18.15 -22.47
N LYS A 27 15.74 18.98 -21.63
CA LYS A 27 15.43 19.10 -20.19
C LYS A 27 15.36 17.73 -19.51
N LEU A 28 16.32 16.85 -19.81
CA LEU A 28 16.47 15.52 -19.27
C LEU A 28 17.72 15.48 -18.37
N GLN A 29 17.56 15.02 -17.15
CA GLN A 29 18.74 14.83 -16.28
C GLN A 29 19.59 13.67 -16.80
N ARG A 30 20.93 13.86 -16.89
CA ARG A 30 21.87 12.82 -17.35
C ARG A 30 21.77 11.53 -16.54
N SER A 31 21.62 11.63 -15.22
CA SER A 31 21.41 10.47 -14.36
C SER A 31 20.18 9.65 -14.79
N THR A 32 19.10 10.32 -15.17
CA THR A 32 17.89 9.67 -15.68
C THR A 32 18.14 8.99 -17.03
N TYR A 33 18.96 9.60 -17.90
CA TYR A 33 19.29 9.01 -19.20
C TYR A 33 20.06 7.69 -19.04
N TYR A 34 21.08 7.68 -18.17
CA TYR A 34 21.90 6.47 -17.93
C TYR A 34 21.28 5.48 -16.95
N TYR A 35 20.19 5.86 -16.27
CA TYR A 35 19.54 4.97 -15.31
C TYR A 35 18.95 3.74 -16.01
N GLN A 36 19.45 2.59 -15.65
CA GLN A 36 18.87 1.31 -16.03
C GLN A 36 18.11 0.73 -14.80
N PRO A 37 16.80 0.43 -14.93
CA PRO A 37 16.07 -0.18 -13.83
C PRO A 37 16.67 -1.55 -13.51
N ILE A 38 17.16 -1.69 -12.30
CA ILE A 38 17.63 -2.98 -11.77
C ILE A 38 16.39 -3.74 -11.30
N GLY A 39 16.25 -4.97 -11.74
CA GLY A 39 15.20 -5.88 -11.28
C GLY A 39 15.30 -6.19 -9.77
N GLU A 40 14.36 -6.94 -9.25
CA GLU A 40 14.42 -7.37 -7.86
C GLU A 40 15.58 -8.38 -7.65
N SER A 41 16.22 -8.28 -6.48
CA SER A 41 17.26 -9.24 -6.12
C SER A 41 16.68 -10.66 -5.97
N ALA A 42 17.51 -11.70 -6.16
CA ALA A 42 17.11 -13.08 -5.98
C ALA A 42 16.45 -13.32 -4.61
N TYR A 43 17.00 -12.72 -3.56
CA TYR A 43 16.42 -12.81 -2.21
C TYR A 43 15.03 -12.14 -2.12
N ASN A 44 14.80 -11.03 -2.82
CA ASN A 44 13.46 -10.44 -2.87
C ASN A 44 12.47 -11.33 -3.61
N LEU A 45 12.89 -12.04 -4.64
CA LEU A 45 12.03 -13.00 -5.35
C LEU A 45 11.63 -14.17 -4.46
N VAL A 46 12.56 -14.70 -3.66
CA VAL A 46 12.25 -15.72 -2.64
C VAL A 46 11.23 -15.20 -1.63
N LEU A 47 11.45 -13.98 -1.10
CA LEU A 47 10.50 -13.35 -0.17
C LEU A 47 9.13 -13.10 -0.82
N MET A 48 9.09 -12.69 -2.08
CA MET A 48 7.83 -12.48 -2.80
C MET A 48 7.05 -13.77 -2.94
N LYS A 49 7.72 -14.87 -3.32
CA LYS A 49 7.08 -16.19 -3.39
C LYS A 49 6.50 -16.60 -2.04
N ARG A 50 7.27 -16.45 -0.95
CA ARG A 50 6.78 -16.79 0.39
C ARG A 50 5.64 -15.92 0.86
N ILE A 51 5.67 -14.60 0.56
CA ILE A 51 4.58 -13.68 0.84
C ILE A 51 3.31 -14.08 0.08
N ASP A 52 3.43 -14.53 -1.16
CA ASP A 52 2.30 -14.98 -1.96
C ASP A 52 1.64 -16.23 -1.36
N GLU A 53 2.45 -17.23 -1.00
CA GLU A 53 1.97 -18.44 -0.32
C GLU A 53 1.21 -18.08 0.98
N LEU A 54 1.82 -17.24 1.84
CA LEU A 54 1.19 -16.79 3.08
C LEU A 54 -0.10 -15.98 2.83
N PHE A 55 -0.15 -15.21 1.76
CA PHE A 55 -1.34 -14.44 1.42
C PHE A 55 -2.50 -15.31 0.94
N LEU A 56 -2.21 -16.41 0.25
CA LEU A 56 -3.23 -17.40 -0.14
C LEU A 56 -3.85 -18.09 1.09
N GLU A 57 -3.05 -18.37 2.10
CA GLU A 57 -3.52 -18.99 3.36
C GLU A 57 -4.23 -17.97 4.27
N LEU A 58 -3.67 -16.76 4.38
CA LEU A 58 -4.06 -15.74 5.34
C LEU A 58 -4.24 -14.37 4.66
N PRO A 59 -5.27 -14.20 3.81
CA PRO A 59 -5.45 -13.00 2.98
C PRO A 59 -5.70 -11.72 3.78
N PHE A 60 -6.06 -11.83 5.06
CA PHE A 60 -6.26 -10.71 5.96
C PHE A 60 -4.97 -10.20 6.64
N PHE A 61 -3.83 -10.88 6.40
CA PHE A 61 -2.54 -10.45 6.96
C PHE A 61 -2.03 -9.19 6.25
N GLY A 62 -1.83 -8.15 7.04
CA GLY A 62 -1.15 -6.94 6.60
C GLY A 62 0.37 -7.05 6.72
N SER A 63 1.08 -6.05 6.22
CA SER A 63 2.55 -6.03 6.21
C SER A 63 3.22 -6.19 7.57
N ARG A 64 2.52 -5.93 8.70
CA ARG A 64 3.06 -6.17 10.05
C ARG A 64 3.06 -7.66 10.39
N GLN A 65 1.95 -8.32 10.17
CA GLN A 65 1.79 -9.76 10.42
C GLN A 65 2.65 -10.58 9.48
N MET A 66 2.65 -10.27 8.18
CA MET A 66 3.55 -10.89 7.20
C MET A 66 5.01 -10.77 7.61
N ARG A 67 5.46 -9.59 8.07
CA ARG A 67 6.82 -9.44 8.59
C ARG A 67 7.10 -10.35 9.78
N ASN A 68 6.16 -10.46 10.72
CA ASN A 68 6.35 -11.28 11.92
C ASN A 68 6.54 -12.75 11.53
N VAL A 69 5.65 -13.31 10.72
CA VAL A 69 5.77 -14.70 10.22
C VAL A 69 7.10 -14.92 9.50
N LEU A 70 7.48 -14.03 8.58
CA LEU A 70 8.75 -14.16 7.87
C LEU A 70 9.97 -14.05 8.80
N ARG A 71 9.88 -13.32 9.90
CA ARG A 71 10.94 -13.26 10.91
C ARG A 71 11.01 -14.53 11.74
N ASP A 72 9.88 -15.11 12.08
CA ASP A 72 9.79 -16.40 12.79
C ASP A 72 10.35 -17.54 11.91
N GLU A 73 10.24 -17.43 10.58
CA GLU A 73 10.87 -18.29 9.59
C GLU A 73 12.38 -18.01 9.39
N GLY A 74 12.96 -17.04 10.12
CA GLY A 74 14.38 -16.71 10.08
C GLY A 74 14.78 -15.60 9.09
N HIS A 75 13.84 -14.96 8.42
CA HIS A 75 14.12 -13.85 7.52
C HIS A 75 14.28 -12.54 8.27
N LEU A 76 15.50 -12.02 8.42
CA LEU A 76 15.75 -10.71 9.06
C LEU A 76 15.36 -9.54 8.14
N ILE A 77 14.07 -9.23 8.12
CA ILE A 77 13.52 -8.18 7.26
C ILE A 77 12.69 -7.14 8.04
N GLY A 78 12.69 -5.92 7.53
CA GLY A 78 11.89 -4.82 8.07
C GLY A 78 10.50 -4.74 7.40
N ARG A 79 9.54 -4.17 8.14
CA ARG A 79 8.17 -3.94 7.65
C ARG A 79 8.12 -3.18 6.32
N ASN A 80 8.96 -2.15 6.15
CA ASN A 80 8.94 -1.33 4.94
C ASN A 80 9.30 -2.13 3.70
N ARG A 81 10.25 -3.09 3.81
CA ARG A 81 10.61 -4.00 2.72
C ARG A 81 9.43 -4.90 2.36
N VAL A 82 8.80 -5.54 3.34
CA VAL A 82 7.60 -6.38 3.13
C VAL A 82 6.49 -5.57 2.47
N ARG A 83 6.18 -4.37 3.00
CA ARG A 83 5.15 -3.49 2.44
C ARG A 83 5.43 -3.11 0.99
N ARG A 84 6.69 -2.85 0.63
CA ARG A 84 7.11 -2.56 -0.74
C ARG A 84 6.88 -3.76 -1.65
N LEU A 85 7.28 -4.96 -1.22
CA LEU A 85 7.12 -6.20 -1.99
C LEU A 85 5.63 -6.53 -2.19
N MET A 86 4.81 -6.50 -1.13
CA MET A 86 3.36 -6.69 -1.24
C MET A 86 2.74 -5.72 -2.24
N ARG A 87 3.10 -4.43 -2.14
CA ARG A 87 2.58 -3.41 -3.08
C ARG A 87 3.00 -3.69 -4.52
N LYS A 88 4.24 -4.15 -4.74
CA LYS A 88 4.75 -4.50 -6.06
C LYS A 88 4.01 -5.69 -6.66
N MET A 89 3.57 -6.64 -5.83
CA MET A 89 2.76 -7.80 -6.21
C MET A 89 1.26 -7.46 -6.33
N GLY A 90 0.85 -6.24 -5.96
CA GLY A 90 -0.56 -5.86 -5.93
C GLY A 90 -1.35 -6.45 -4.76
N LEU A 91 -0.67 -7.00 -3.75
CA LEU A 91 -1.29 -7.63 -2.60
C LEU A 91 -1.72 -6.60 -1.55
N MET A 92 -2.98 -6.63 -1.18
CA MET A 92 -3.57 -5.85 -0.08
C MET A 92 -4.33 -6.77 0.86
N ALA A 93 -4.14 -6.59 2.17
CA ALA A 93 -4.92 -7.32 3.17
C ALA A 93 -6.42 -7.13 2.94
N VAL A 94 -7.15 -8.22 2.99
CA VAL A 94 -8.61 -8.19 2.93
C VAL A 94 -9.14 -7.75 4.29
N TYR A 95 -9.83 -6.64 4.35
CA TYR A 95 -10.47 -6.11 5.56
C TYR A 95 -11.73 -5.35 5.21
N GLN A 96 -12.61 -5.19 6.18
CA GLN A 96 -13.80 -4.37 6.01
C GLN A 96 -13.39 -2.90 5.78
N LYS A 97 -13.95 -2.31 4.74
CA LYS A 97 -13.71 -0.89 4.43
C LYS A 97 -14.47 0.01 5.41
N PRO A 98 -13.97 1.22 5.71
CA PRO A 98 -14.75 2.21 6.45
C PRO A 98 -16.12 2.41 5.80
N LYS A 99 -17.15 2.66 6.60
CA LYS A 99 -18.57 2.82 6.20
C LYS A 99 -19.32 1.52 5.87
N THR A 100 -18.93 0.40 6.44
CA THR A 100 -19.72 -0.83 6.39
C THR A 100 -21.04 -0.74 7.16
N SER A 101 -21.16 0.22 8.08
CA SER A 101 -22.35 0.51 8.88
C SER A 101 -23.21 1.61 8.25
N GLN A 102 -23.58 1.47 6.98
CA GLN A 102 -24.64 2.34 6.44
C GLN A 102 -25.96 1.88 7.04
N PRO A 103 -26.77 2.81 7.63
CA PRO A 103 -28.10 2.46 8.13
C PRO A 103 -28.92 1.86 6.99
N HIS A 104 -29.50 0.69 7.22
CA HIS A 104 -30.41 0.11 6.25
C HIS A 104 -31.64 1.04 6.13
N PRO A 105 -32.17 1.32 4.93
CA PRO A 105 -33.31 2.23 4.76
C PRO A 105 -34.55 1.86 5.60
N GLN A 106 -34.67 0.60 5.97
CA GLN A 106 -35.77 0.09 6.81
C GLN A 106 -35.45 0.01 8.32
N HIS A 107 -34.24 0.47 8.74
CA HIS A 107 -33.94 0.52 10.16
C HIS A 107 -34.79 1.60 10.83
N LYS A 108 -35.68 1.16 11.73
CA LYS A 108 -36.42 2.09 12.58
C LYS A 108 -35.52 2.76 13.57
N THR A 109 -35.48 4.08 13.55
CA THR A 109 -34.80 4.87 14.59
C THR A 109 -35.73 4.99 15.78
N TYR A 110 -35.40 4.35 16.89
CA TYR A 110 -36.17 4.46 18.11
C TYR A 110 -35.76 5.74 18.85
N PRO A 111 -36.74 6.49 19.37
CA PRO A 111 -36.42 7.69 20.14
C PRO A 111 -35.74 7.33 21.45
N TYR A 112 -34.84 8.19 21.92
CA TYR A 112 -34.20 8.03 23.22
C TYR A 112 -35.25 8.14 24.32
N LEU A 113 -35.56 7.00 24.96
CA LEU A 113 -36.71 6.85 25.91
C LEU A 113 -36.54 7.71 27.17
N LEU A 114 -35.32 8.11 27.51
CA LEU A 114 -35.04 8.92 28.71
C LEU A 114 -35.00 10.42 28.43
N ARG A 115 -35.28 10.85 27.19
CA ARG A 115 -35.27 12.28 26.86
C ARG A 115 -36.33 13.02 27.69
N GLY A 116 -35.91 14.01 28.49
CA GLY A 116 -36.78 14.84 29.31
C GLY A 116 -37.34 14.16 30.56
N LYS A 117 -36.91 12.94 30.90
CA LYS A 117 -37.28 12.28 32.17
C LYS A 117 -36.30 12.64 33.28
N ALA A 118 -36.78 13.18 34.38
CA ALA A 118 -35.98 13.36 35.60
C ALA A 118 -35.83 11.99 36.31
N ILE A 119 -34.58 11.64 36.60
CA ILE A 119 -34.25 10.44 37.40
C ILE A 119 -34.20 10.89 38.83
N THR A 120 -35.20 10.50 39.63
CA THR A 120 -35.40 11.00 40.99
C THR A 120 -35.20 9.94 42.10
N ARG A 121 -35.02 8.67 41.72
CA ARG A 121 -34.83 7.56 42.65
C ARG A 121 -33.86 6.52 42.14
N PRO A 122 -33.14 5.78 43.03
CA PRO A 122 -32.29 4.66 42.64
C PRO A 122 -33.07 3.59 41.88
N ASN A 123 -32.42 2.87 40.97
CA ASN A 123 -32.98 1.77 40.18
C ASN A 123 -34.17 2.18 39.26
N GLN A 124 -34.31 3.47 38.94
CA GLN A 124 -35.35 3.95 38.03
C GLN A 124 -35.08 3.63 36.57
N VAL A 125 -33.78 3.50 36.21
CA VAL A 125 -33.35 3.20 34.85
C VAL A 125 -32.28 2.11 34.88
N TRP A 126 -32.45 1.12 34.00
CA TRP A 126 -31.49 0.06 33.76
C TRP A 126 -31.07 0.13 32.31
N CYS A 127 -29.76 0.13 32.05
CA CYS A 127 -29.19 0.04 30.71
C CYS A 127 -28.49 -1.31 30.58
N ALA A 128 -28.68 -1.94 29.41
CA ALA A 128 -27.95 -3.15 29.04
C ALA A 128 -27.29 -2.92 27.68
N ASP A 129 -26.04 -3.37 27.54
CA ASP A 129 -25.29 -3.43 26.29
C ASP A 129 -25.42 -4.81 25.65
#